data_e09eb5e90509d01d75647aa711d6bd91
#
_entry.id   e09eb5e90509d01d75647aa711d6bd91
#
_cell.length_a   1.000
_cell.length_b   1.000
_cell.length_c   1.000
_cell.angle_alpha   90.00
_cell.angle_beta   90.00
_cell.angle_gamma   90.00
#
_symmetry.space_group_name_H-M   'P 1'
#
loop_
_entity.id
_entity.type
_entity.pdbx_description
1 polymer ?
#
loop_
_entity_poly.entity_id
_entity_poly.type
_entity_poly.pdbx_seq_one_letter_code
_entity_poly.pdbx_strand_id
1 'polypeptide(L)'
;MKIKNNDLFTLDKFIEESLYNKTSGYYMKKNPFGKKGDFITSPNISILFSEMIAIWVVSFWQNLGCPKEFNLIELGAGNGEMMKVLVNTFDKFPIFKNSCHIKILERSKLLKKKQKVNINKKNIQWLNDLSELDNSPCIFLANEFFDALPIKQFIKKKRKWFERHVRFFNNKFEYFDVPFDMEKFENKIKFKITNQQNFIEYSPQSTEYLKIIFNKIKRNNGGILIIDYAYTDKKMKNTLQAVSKHKYCDVLKGFGNSDITYNLSFSLLNRIVKELSSLTSMNTTQGEFLT
;
A
#
# COMPACT_ATOMS: atom_id res chain seq x y z
N MET A 1 -8.95 14.99 -15.85
CA MET A 1 -10.36 15.33 -15.46
C MET A 1 -10.54 16.84 -15.58
N LYS A 2 -11.62 17.33 -16.20
CA LYS A 2 -11.96 18.77 -16.17
C LYS A 2 -12.74 19.04 -14.89
N ILE A 3 -12.11 19.67 -13.91
CA ILE A 3 -12.72 20.02 -12.63
C ILE A 3 -13.52 21.32 -12.83
N LYS A 4 -14.77 21.31 -12.37
CA LYS A 4 -15.68 22.47 -12.47
C LYS A 4 -15.94 23.05 -11.07
N ASN A 5 -16.32 24.32 -11.03
CA ASN A 5 -16.73 24.95 -9.78
C ASN A 5 -17.92 24.20 -9.15
N ASN A 6 -17.89 23.95 -7.85
CA ASN A 6 -18.81 23.14 -7.05
C ASN A 6 -18.70 21.62 -7.26
N ASP A 7 -17.73 21.11 -8.02
CA ASP A 7 -17.50 19.66 -8.02
C ASP A 7 -17.15 19.18 -6.60
N LEU A 8 -17.78 18.09 -6.20
CA LEU A 8 -17.61 17.46 -4.90
C LEU A 8 -17.10 16.02 -5.07
N PHE A 9 -15.97 15.74 -4.44
CA PHE A 9 -15.33 14.42 -4.46
C PHE A 9 -15.32 13.83 -3.06
N THR A 10 -15.52 12.52 -2.90
CA THR A 10 -15.09 11.85 -1.68
C THR A 10 -13.58 11.92 -1.56
N LEU A 11 -13.04 11.95 -0.35
CA LEU A 11 -11.60 12.12 -0.13
C LEU A 11 -10.77 11.04 -0.84
N ASP A 12 -11.22 9.79 -0.80
CA ASP A 12 -10.57 8.68 -1.50
C ASP A 12 -10.52 8.88 -3.02
N LYS A 13 -11.59 9.41 -3.64
CA LYS A 13 -11.60 9.75 -5.06
C LYS A 13 -10.66 10.91 -5.39
N PHE A 14 -10.61 11.92 -4.52
CA PHE A 14 -9.65 13.02 -4.70
C PHE A 14 -8.21 12.53 -4.66
N ILE A 15 -7.87 11.66 -3.70
CA ILE A 15 -6.53 11.06 -3.58
C ILE A 15 -6.24 10.16 -4.79
N GLU A 16 -7.19 9.29 -5.19
CA GLU A 16 -7.04 8.43 -6.37
C GLU A 16 -6.74 9.26 -7.64
N GLU A 17 -7.49 10.33 -7.88
CA GLU A 17 -7.25 11.20 -9.03
C GLU A 17 -5.91 11.95 -8.92
N SER A 18 -5.54 12.40 -7.72
CA SER A 18 -4.27 13.09 -7.49
C SER A 18 -3.06 12.20 -7.71
N LEU A 19 -3.10 10.95 -7.26
CA LEU A 19 -1.96 10.04 -7.33
C LEU A 19 -1.95 9.18 -8.59
N TYR A 20 -3.12 8.71 -9.05
CA TYR A 20 -3.23 7.62 -10.02
C TYR A 20 -4.01 7.96 -11.28
N ASN A 21 -4.46 9.22 -11.49
CA ASN A 21 -5.05 9.60 -12.78
C ASN A 21 -4.08 9.28 -13.92
N LYS A 22 -4.57 8.62 -14.98
CA LYS A 22 -3.74 8.08 -16.08
C LYS A 22 -2.82 9.10 -16.75
N THR A 23 -3.21 10.38 -16.78
CA THR A 23 -2.47 11.44 -17.47
C THR A 23 -1.80 12.43 -16.55
N SER A 24 -2.42 12.74 -15.40
CA SER A 24 -2.01 13.81 -14.50
C SER A 24 -1.63 13.32 -13.10
N GLY A 25 -1.85 12.06 -12.79
CA GLY A 25 -1.55 11.48 -11.49
C GLY A 25 -0.07 11.49 -11.17
N TYR A 26 0.24 11.72 -9.90
CA TYR A 26 1.60 11.87 -9.39
C TYR A 26 2.51 10.70 -9.78
N TYR A 27 2.12 9.45 -9.48
CA TYR A 27 2.88 8.24 -9.82
C TYR A 27 2.82 7.85 -11.32
N MET A 28 1.89 8.45 -12.06
CA MET A 28 1.68 8.11 -13.47
C MET A 28 2.53 8.93 -14.42
N LYS A 29 2.95 10.15 -14.02
CA LYS A 29 3.65 11.10 -14.88
C LYS A 29 5.12 11.28 -14.58
N LYS A 30 5.59 10.97 -13.37
CA LYS A 30 6.99 11.11 -12.96
C LYS A 30 7.46 9.94 -12.10
N ASN A 31 8.78 9.81 -11.97
CA ASN A 31 9.40 8.94 -10.96
C ASN A 31 9.71 9.77 -9.73
N PRO A 32 9.02 9.55 -8.60
CA PRO A 32 9.26 10.32 -7.39
C PRO A 32 10.39 9.77 -6.53
N PHE A 33 10.93 8.59 -6.86
CA PHE A 33 11.89 7.86 -6.03
C PHE A 33 13.34 8.24 -6.28
N GLY A 34 14.15 8.25 -5.20
CA GLY A 34 15.60 8.43 -5.22
C GLY A 34 16.04 9.89 -5.02
N LYS A 35 17.37 10.13 -5.03
CA LYS A 35 18.00 11.44 -4.71
C LYS A 35 17.50 12.62 -5.56
N LYS A 36 17.03 12.36 -6.77
CA LYS A 36 16.45 13.38 -7.67
C LYS A 36 14.92 13.41 -7.61
N GLY A 37 14.30 12.58 -6.79
CA GLY A 37 12.86 12.50 -6.58
C GLY A 37 12.38 13.36 -5.41
N ASP A 38 11.15 13.13 -4.99
CA ASP A 38 10.54 13.85 -3.87
C ASP A 38 10.82 13.16 -2.51
N PHE A 39 11.23 11.87 -2.53
CA PHE A 39 11.56 11.11 -1.32
C PHE A 39 12.51 9.93 -1.59
N ILE A 40 13.13 9.43 -0.52
CA ILE A 40 14.04 8.30 -0.54
C ILE A 40 13.47 7.24 0.40
N THR A 41 13.17 6.05 -0.13
CA THR A 41 12.65 4.92 0.64
C THR A 41 13.78 4.06 1.22
N SER A 42 13.48 3.21 2.21
CA SER A 42 14.48 2.34 2.85
C SER A 42 15.33 1.53 1.87
N PRO A 43 14.79 0.93 0.79
CA PRO A 43 15.60 0.24 -0.22
C PRO A 43 16.60 1.13 -0.97
N ASN A 44 16.34 2.43 -1.06
CA ASN A 44 17.26 3.38 -1.68
C ASN A 44 18.36 3.88 -0.72
N ILE A 45 18.16 3.70 0.59
CA ILE A 45 19.11 4.13 1.63
C ILE A 45 20.15 3.04 1.90
N SER A 46 19.70 1.79 2.01
CA SER A 46 20.56 0.67 2.43
C SER A 46 20.27 -0.60 1.65
N ILE A 47 21.31 -1.14 1.02
CA ILE A 47 21.28 -2.46 0.37
C ILE A 47 20.97 -3.54 1.42
N LEU A 48 21.54 -3.42 2.63
CA LEU A 48 21.37 -4.37 3.73
C LEU A 48 19.89 -4.57 4.08
N PHE A 49 19.08 -3.50 4.07
CA PHE A 49 17.64 -3.62 4.28
C PHE A 49 17.01 -4.64 3.31
N SER A 50 17.28 -4.51 2.03
CA SER A 50 16.74 -5.40 1.01
C SER A 50 17.34 -6.81 1.07
N GLU A 51 18.62 -6.96 1.45
CA GLU A 51 19.24 -8.27 1.67
C GLU A 51 18.60 -9.01 2.85
N MET A 52 18.30 -8.31 3.95
CA MET A 52 17.58 -8.91 5.10
C MET A 52 16.18 -9.35 4.73
N ILE A 53 15.45 -8.57 3.91
CA ILE A 53 14.15 -8.99 3.37
C ILE A 53 14.32 -10.25 2.51
N ALA A 54 15.35 -10.33 1.67
CA ALA A 54 15.62 -11.52 0.87
C ALA A 54 15.86 -12.77 1.74
N ILE A 55 16.66 -12.65 2.81
CA ILE A 55 16.90 -13.75 3.76
C ILE A 55 15.60 -14.15 4.47
N TRP A 56 14.80 -13.17 4.90
CA TRP A 56 13.49 -13.45 5.48
C TRP A 56 12.59 -14.24 4.51
N VAL A 57 12.54 -13.85 3.23
CA VAL A 57 11.75 -14.56 2.20
C VAL A 57 12.23 -16.01 2.05
N VAL A 58 13.56 -16.25 2.01
CA VAL A 58 14.12 -17.61 1.94
C VAL A 58 13.74 -18.42 3.17
N SER A 59 13.90 -17.87 4.38
CA SER A 59 13.53 -18.53 5.64
C SER A 59 12.03 -18.82 5.70
N PHE A 60 11.21 -17.89 5.25
CA PHE A 60 9.76 -18.08 5.21
C PHE A 60 9.36 -19.20 4.24
N TRP A 61 9.98 -19.26 3.04
CA TRP A 61 9.79 -20.37 2.10
C TRP A 61 10.19 -21.72 2.70
N GLN A 62 11.29 -21.77 3.47
CA GLN A 62 11.70 -22.98 4.21
C GLN A 62 10.62 -23.40 5.22
N ASN A 63 10.08 -22.44 5.99
CA ASN A 63 9.00 -22.69 6.95
C ASN A 63 7.68 -23.14 6.28
N LEU A 64 7.47 -22.82 4.99
CA LEU A 64 6.37 -23.35 4.18
C LEU A 64 6.60 -24.79 3.70
N GLY A 65 7.73 -25.42 4.06
CA GLY A 65 8.08 -26.79 3.63
C GLY A 65 8.77 -26.85 2.27
N CYS A 66 9.45 -25.79 1.84
CA CYS A 66 10.21 -25.72 0.58
C CYS A 66 9.36 -26.09 -0.65
N PRO A 67 8.21 -25.45 -0.91
CA PRO A 67 7.38 -25.77 -2.07
C PRO A 67 8.21 -25.69 -3.36
N LYS A 68 8.04 -26.67 -4.26
CA LYS A 68 8.79 -26.76 -5.54
C LYS A 68 8.49 -25.61 -6.49
N GLU A 69 7.29 -25.01 -6.36
CA GLU A 69 6.87 -23.81 -7.08
C GLU A 69 6.10 -22.90 -6.15
N PHE A 70 6.41 -21.63 -6.14
CA PHE A 70 5.68 -20.58 -5.41
C PHE A 70 5.85 -19.23 -6.07
N ASN A 71 4.92 -18.32 -5.80
CA ASN A 71 4.98 -16.94 -6.26
C ASN A 71 5.53 -16.03 -5.18
N LEU A 72 6.53 -15.21 -5.51
CA LEU A 72 6.96 -14.05 -4.75
C LEU A 72 6.39 -12.80 -5.41
N ILE A 73 5.53 -12.08 -4.73
CA ILE A 73 4.81 -10.93 -5.29
C ILE A 73 5.18 -9.65 -4.54
N GLU A 74 5.80 -8.68 -5.23
CA GLU A 74 5.98 -7.33 -4.70
C GLU A 74 4.83 -6.43 -5.14
N LEU A 75 4.20 -5.76 -4.18
CA LEU A 75 3.13 -4.79 -4.40
C LEU A 75 3.74 -3.39 -4.47
N GLY A 76 3.68 -2.74 -5.64
CA GLY A 76 4.16 -1.37 -5.80
C GLY A 76 5.68 -1.26 -5.67
N ALA A 77 6.45 -1.85 -6.57
CA ALA A 77 7.93 -1.93 -6.47
C ALA A 77 8.66 -0.59 -6.68
N GLY A 78 7.96 0.54 -6.78
CA GLY A 78 8.57 1.85 -7.00
C GLY A 78 9.47 1.87 -8.24
N ASN A 79 10.76 2.17 -8.06
CA ASN A 79 11.75 2.10 -9.14
C ASN A 79 12.41 0.71 -9.28
N GLY A 80 12.04 -0.28 -8.44
CA GLY A 80 12.52 -1.66 -8.51
C GLY A 80 13.83 -1.93 -7.75
N GLU A 81 14.27 -1.03 -6.86
CA GLU A 81 15.53 -1.20 -6.12
C GLU A 81 15.49 -2.40 -5.17
N MET A 82 14.41 -2.57 -4.39
CA MET A 82 14.28 -3.70 -3.48
C MET A 82 14.34 -5.02 -4.26
N MET A 83 13.49 -5.19 -5.26
CA MET A 83 13.45 -6.41 -6.05
C MET A 83 14.79 -6.72 -6.74
N LYS A 84 15.52 -5.71 -7.23
CA LYS A 84 16.86 -5.88 -7.80
C LYS A 84 17.82 -6.54 -6.81
N VAL A 85 17.85 -6.06 -5.57
CA VAL A 85 18.71 -6.61 -4.51
C VAL A 85 18.25 -8.02 -4.14
N LEU A 86 16.93 -8.24 -3.96
CA LEU A 86 16.35 -9.55 -3.67
C LEU A 86 16.81 -10.59 -4.70
N VAL A 87 16.63 -10.30 -5.97
CA VAL A 87 16.97 -11.24 -7.06
C VAL A 87 18.44 -11.59 -7.07
N ASN A 88 19.33 -10.60 -6.85
CA ASN A 88 20.77 -10.85 -6.78
C ASN A 88 21.15 -11.68 -5.53
N THR A 89 20.47 -11.46 -4.40
CA THR A 89 20.68 -12.25 -3.18
C THR A 89 20.22 -13.69 -3.38
N PHE A 90 19.11 -13.93 -4.07
CA PHE A 90 18.60 -15.27 -4.39
C PHE A 90 19.54 -16.10 -5.27
N ASP A 91 20.45 -15.46 -6.00
CA ASP A 91 21.49 -16.18 -6.75
C ASP A 91 22.38 -17.05 -5.84
N LYS A 92 22.45 -16.74 -4.53
CA LYS A 92 23.17 -17.52 -3.50
C LYS A 92 22.39 -18.75 -3.01
N PHE A 93 21.09 -18.89 -3.39
CA PHE A 93 20.18 -19.95 -2.93
C PHE A 93 19.56 -20.68 -4.13
N PRO A 94 20.31 -21.57 -4.83
CA PRO A 94 19.88 -22.15 -6.11
C PRO A 94 18.54 -22.92 -6.06
N ILE A 95 18.29 -23.69 -4.99
CA ILE A 95 17.05 -24.46 -4.84
C ILE A 95 15.86 -23.53 -4.72
N PHE A 96 15.95 -22.52 -3.85
CA PHE A 96 14.94 -21.47 -3.67
C PHE A 96 14.70 -20.73 -4.99
N LYS A 97 15.76 -20.29 -5.66
CA LYS A 97 15.68 -19.52 -6.91
C LYS A 97 14.94 -20.29 -8.01
N ASN A 98 15.21 -21.59 -8.12
CA ASN A 98 14.55 -22.44 -9.14
C ASN A 98 13.06 -22.66 -8.85
N SER A 99 12.65 -22.55 -7.59
CA SER A 99 11.25 -22.69 -7.15
C SER A 99 10.45 -21.38 -7.19
N CYS A 100 11.12 -20.22 -7.33
CA CYS A 100 10.55 -18.89 -7.13
C CYS A 100 10.12 -18.25 -8.45
N HIS A 101 8.81 -17.99 -8.59
CA HIS A 101 8.24 -17.19 -9.68
C HIS A 101 8.02 -15.75 -9.20
N ILE A 102 8.85 -14.82 -9.67
CA ILE A 102 8.80 -13.43 -9.25
C ILE A 102 7.76 -12.66 -10.05
N LYS A 103 6.88 -11.97 -9.33
CA LYS A 103 5.81 -11.15 -9.90
C LYS A 103 5.80 -9.76 -9.25
N ILE A 104 5.46 -8.74 -10.02
CA ILE A 104 5.34 -7.36 -9.52
C ILE A 104 3.97 -6.82 -9.91
N LEU A 105 3.20 -6.36 -8.92
CA LEU A 105 1.97 -5.61 -9.15
C LEU A 105 2.32 -4.13 -9.28
N GLU A 106 2.11 -3.53 -10.45
CA GLU A 106 2.41 -2.13 -10.71
C GLU A 106 1.39 -1.52 -11.66
N ARG A 107 0.82 -0.37 -11.33
CA ARG A 107 -0.19 0.34 -12.16
C ARG A 107 0.46 1.29 -13.17
N SER A 108 1.60 1.89 -12.81
CA SER A 108 2.29 2.90 -13.61
C SER A 108 3.09 2.28 -14.76
N LYS A 109 2.69 2.56 -15.99
CA LYS A 109 3.47 2.14 -17.18
C LYS A 109 4.89 2.70 -17.19
N LEU A 110 5.07 3.90 -16.63
CA LEU A 110 6.38 4.55 -16.50
C LEU A 110 7.26 3.80 -15.52
N LEU A 111 6.73 3.47 -14.33
CA LEU A 111 7.47 2.72 -13.31
C LEU A 111 7.75 1.28 -13.78
N LYS A 112 6.79 0.58 -14.43
CA LYS A 112 7.04 -0.73 -15.05
C LYS A 112 8.25 -0.70 -15.99
N LYS A 113 8.37 0.33 -16.86
CA LYS A 113 9.53 0.47 -17.75
C LYS A 113 10.83 0.64 -16.97
N LYS A 114 10.83 1.45 -15.91
CA LYS A 114 12.01 1.66 -15.05
C LYS A 114 12.41 0.39 -14.30
N GLN A 115 11.45 -0.30 -13.71
CA GLN A 115 11.65 -1.58 -13.02
C GLN A 115 12.31 -2.60 -13.97
N LYS A 116 11.82 -2.74 -15.21
CA LYS A 116 12.40 -3.65 -16.21
C LYS A 116 13.88 -3.34 -16.50
N VAL A 117 14.22 -2.06 -16.63
CA VAL A 117 15.59 -1.62 -16.87
C VAL A 117 16.46 -1.82 -15.64
N ASN A 118 15.97 -1.45 -14.45
CA ASN A 118 16.75 -1.46 -13.22
C ASN A 118 17.00 -2.88 -12.70
N ILE A 119 16.00 -3.74 -12.71
CA ILE A 119 16.12 -5.12 -12.24
C ILE A 119 16.88 -5.97 -13.24
N ASN A 120 16.71 -5.72 -14.55
CA ASN A 120 17.42 -6.38 -15.67
C ASN A 120 17.44 -7.93 -15.59
N LYS A 121 16.29 -8.52 -15.27
CA LYS A 121 16.11 -9.99 -15.25
C LYS A 121 14.93 -10.36 -16.14
N LYS A 122 15.08 -11.47 -16.94
CA LYS A 122 14.08 -11.87 -17.94
C LYS A 122 12.83 -12.57 -17.35
N ASN A 123 12.96 -13.18 -16.18
CA ASN A 123 11.93 -14.07 -15.62
C ASN A 123 11.05 -13.38 -14.58
N ILE A 124 10.75 -12.09 -14.75
CA ILE A 124 9.84 -11.35 -13.87
C ILE A 124 8.56 -11.04 -14.65
N GLN A 125 7.43 -11.36 -14.05
CA GLN A 125 6.10 -11.05 -14.59
C GLN A 125 5.54 -9.79 -13.94
N TRP A 126 5.04 -8.85 -14.75
CA TRP A 126 4.31 -7.67 -14.27
C TRP A 126 2.81 -7.90 -14.36
N LEU A 127 2.16 -7.96 -13.21
CA LEU A 127 0.71 -8.09 -13.09
C LEU A 127 0.01 -6.73 -13.25
N ASN A 128 -1.21 -6.75 -13.75
CA ASN A 128 -2.13 -5.62 -13.69
C ASN A 128 -3.11 -5.77 -12.53
N ASP A 129 -3.40 -7.03 -12.16
CA ASP A 129 -4.34 -7.39 -11.09
C ASP A 129 -3.92 -8.69 -10.39
N LEU A 130 -4.26 -8.83 -9.10
CA LEU A 130 -3.95 -10.04 -8.33
C LEU A 130 -4.78 -11.26 -8.75
N SER A 131 -5.84 -11.11 -9.53
CA SER A 131 -6.60 -12.23 -10.13
C SER A 131 -5.80 -13.01 -11.17
N GLU A 132 -4.72 -12.43 -11.71
CA GLU A 132 -3.80 -13.11 -12.62
C GLU A 132 -2.91 -14.17 -11.92
N LEU A 133 -2.94 -14.25 -10.59
CA LEU A 133 -2.18 -15.23 -9.82
C LEU A 133 -2.80 -16.63 -9.95
N ASP A 134 -1.95 -17.62 -10.24
CA ASP A 134 -2.28 -19.04 -10.20
C ASP A 134 -2.54 -19.56 -8.75
N ASN A 135 -2.72 -20.86 -8.60
CA ASN A 135 -3.01 -21.50 -7.31
C ASN A 135 -1.76 -21.97 -6.56
N SER A 136 -0.57 -21.52 -6.92
CA SER A 136 0.65 -21.82 -6.17
C SER A 136 0.69 -21.07 -4.83
N PRO A 137 1.47 -21.54 -3.83
CA PRO A 137 1.76 -20.78 -2.62
C PRO A 137 2.27 -19.38 -2.93
N CYS A 138 1.92 -18.41 -2.10
CA CYS A 138 2.24 -17.00 -2.37
C CYS A 138 2.93 -16.34 -1.18
N ILE A 139 4.05 -15.67 -1.43
CA ILE A 139 4.69 -14.76 -0.49
C ILE A 139 4.54 -13.34 -1.04
N PHE A 140 3.83 -12.49 -0.30
CA PHE A 140 3.61 -11.09 -0.69
C PHE A 140 4.56 -10.18 0.07
N LEU A 141 5.11 -9.18 -0.62
CA LEU A 141 5.89 -8.09 -0.05
C LEU A 141 5.17 -6.77 -0.35
N ALA A 142 4.93 -5.98 0.68
CA ALA A 142 4.32 -4.65 0.58
C ALA A 142 5.18 -3.67 1.38
N ASN A 143 6.12 -2.99 0.70
CA ASN A 143 6.94 -1.96 1.31
C ASN A 143 6.45 -0.58 0.88
N GLU A 144 5.98 0.23 1.84
CA GLU A 144 5.42 1.56 1.58
C GLU A 144 4.38 1.52 0.44
N PHE A 145 3.44 0.56 0.54
CA PHE A 145 2.40 0.35 -0.46
C PHE A 145 1.02 0.78 0.03
N PHE A 146 0.69 0.42 1.27
CA PHE A 146 -0.65 0.66 1.81
C PHE A 146 -0.84 2.12 2.21
N ASP A 147 0.21 2.81 2.65
CA ASP A 147 0.19 4.24 3.01
C ASP A 147 -0.15 5.17 1.84
N ALA A 148 0.16 4.75 0.60
CA ALA A 148 -0.15 5.48 -0.62
C ALA A 148 -1.55 5.17 -1.20
N LEU A 149 -2.31 4.23 -0.62
CA LEU A 149 -3.65 3.91 -1.12
C LEU A 149 -4.69 4.92 -0.64
N PRO A 150 -5.68 5.28 -1.49
CA PRO A 150 -6.71 6.25 -1.16
C PRO A 150 -7.50 5.91 0.11
N ILE A 151 -7.75 6.91 0.95
CA ILE A 151 -8.49 6.78 2.20
C ILE A 151 -9.75 7.65 2.24
N LYS A 152 -10.72 7.18 3.00
CA LYS A 152 -11.86 7.95 3.52
C LYS A 152 -11.52 8.45 4.91
N GLN A 153 -11.99 9.64 5.26
CA GLN A 153 -11.98 10.14 6.63
C GLN A 153 -13.40 10.34 7.12
N PHE A 154 -13.69 9.82 8.32
CA PHE A 154 -14.97 10.02 8.98
C PHE A 154 -14.75 10.73 10.31
N ILE A 155 -15.58 11.74 10.58
CA ILE A 155 -15.45 12.61 11.74
C ILE A 155 -16.76 12.60 12.53
N LYS A 156 -16.69 12.37 13.84
CA LYS A 156 -17.84 12.43 14.73
C LYS A 156 -17.98 13.83 15.31
N LYS A 157 -19.11 14.51 15.00
CA LYS A 157 -19.47 15.84 15.52
C LYS A 157 -20.84 15.74 16.19
N LYS A 158 -20.96 16.19 17.46
CA LYS A 158 -22.24 16.20 18.19
C LYS A 158 -23.02 14.87 18.06
N ARG A 159 -22.33 13.73 18.27
CA ARG A 159 -22.86 12.35 18.15
C ARG A 159 -23.27 11.89 16.74
N LYS A 160 -23.11 12.71 15.69
CA LYS A 160 -23.37 12.34 14.29
C LYS A 160 -22.04 12.15 13.55
N TRP A 161 -22.05 11.22 12.58
CA TRP A 161 -20.91 10.98 11.73
C TRP A 161 -21.00 11.79 10.43
N PHE A 162 -19.85 12.23 9.95
CA PHE A 162 -19.67 12.93 8.69
C PHE A 162 -18.53 12.29 7.91
N GLU A 163 -18.68 12.12 6.61
CA GLU A 163 -17.61 11.76 5.70
C GLU A 163 -16.96 13.05 5.18
N ARG A 164 -15.63 13.11 5.24
CA ARG A 164 -14.88 14.22 4.65
C ARG A 164 -14.81 14.07 3.15
N HIS A 165 -15.22 15.11 2.47
CA HIS A 165 -15.16 15.30 1.04
C HIS A 165 -14.21 16.45 0.71
N VAL A 166 -13.88 16.60 -0.58
CA VAL A 166 -13.13 17.73 -1.13
C VAL A 166 -14.02 18.42 -2.16
N ARG A 167 -14.28 19.70 -1.96
CA ARG A 167 -15.04 20.55 -2.88
C ARG A 167 -14.08 21.48 -3.63
N PHE A 168 -14.30 21.64 -4.93
CA PHE A 168 -13.62 22.67 -5.71
C PHE A 168 -14.49 23.91 -5.79
N PHE A 169 -14.05 24.99 -5.14
CA PHE A 169 -14.80 26.23 -5.04
C PHE A 169 -13.88 27.44 -5.15
N ASN A 170 -14.27 28.45 -5.93
CA ASN A 170 -13.46 29.68 -6.17
C ASN A 170 -12.00 29.37 -6.53
N ASN A 171 -11.79 28.46 -7.48
CA ASN A 171 -10.46 28.00 -7.94
C ASN A 171 -9.56 27.38 -6.85
N LYS A 172 -10.15 26.88 -5.77
CA LYS A 172 -9.42 26.20 -4.67
C LYS A 172 -10.14 24.94 -4.25
N PHE A 173 -9.38 23.98 -3.77
CA PHE A 173 -9.93 22.82 -3.07
C PHE A 173 -10.09 23.14 -1.59
N GLU A 174 -11.19 22.71 -1.00
CA GLU A 174 -11.47 22.83 0.42
C GLU A 174 -12.13 21.57 0.97
N TYR A 175 -11.94 21.28 2.25
CA TYR A 175 -12.64 20.19 2.89
C TYR A 175 -14.11 20.55 3.15
N PHE A 176 -14.98 19.56 2.89
CA PHE A 176 -16.41 19.69 3.09
C PHE A 176 -16.97 18.41 3.72
N ASP A 177 -17.51 18.50 4.93
CA ASP A 177 -18.00 17.35 5.67
C ASP A 177 -19.47 17.11 5.38
N VAL A 178 -19.82 15.91 4.87
CA VAL A 178 -21.18 15.49 4.49
C VAL A 178 -21.73 14.54 5.56
N PRO A 179 -22.98 14.69 6.03
CA PRO A 179 -23.60 13.74 6.94
C PRO A 179 -23.52 12.31 6.41
N PHE A 180 -23.16 11.36 7.26
CA PHE A 180 -22.89 10.01 6.85
C PHE A 180 -23.56 8.96 7.74
N ASP A 181 -24.17 7.96 7.11
CA ASP A 181 -24.76 6.81 7.78
C ASP A 181 -23.69 5.74 8.03
N MET A 182 -23.06 5.82 9.19
CA MET A 182 -21.99 4.91 9.58
C MET A 182 -22.50 3.51 9.85
N GLU A 183 -23.70 3.33 10.35
CA GLU A 183 -24.29 2.01 10.61
C GLU A 183 -24.48 1.23 9.30
N LYS A 184 -25.07 1.88 8.29
CA LYS A 184 -25.20 1.29 6.95
C LYS A 184 -23.85 0.96 6.34
N PHE A 185 -22.82 1.79 6.57
CA PHE A 185 -21.46 1.54 6.09
C PHE A 185 -20.85 0.34 6.79
N GLU A 186 -20.92 0.23 8.12
CA GLU A 186 -20.41 -0.91 8.89
C GLU A 186 -21.08 -2.23 8.46
N ASN A 187 -22.40 -2.19 8.23
CA ASN A 187 -23.14 -3.35 7.71
C ASN A 187 -22.62 -3.77 6.32
N LYS A 188 -22.30 -2.81 5.44
CA LYS A 188 -21.74 -3.08 4.10
C LYS A 188 -20.36 -3.71 4.16
N ILE A 189 -19.47 -3.18 5.00
CA ILE A 189 -18.11 -3.72 5.14
C ILE A 189 -18.05 -4.95 6.03
N LYS A 190 -19.16 -5.30 6.72
CA LYS A 190 -19.29 -6.40 7.69
C LYS A 190 -18.29 -6.32 8.84
N PHE A 191 -18.00 -5.10 9.29
CA PHE A 191 -16.97 -4.83 10.26
C PHE A 191 -17.28 -3.55 11.07
N LYS A 192 -17.29 -3.63 12.41
CA LYS A 192 -17.50 -2.46 13.28
C LYS A 192 -16.21 -1.66 13.44
N ILE A 193 -16.11 -0.52 12.75
CA ILE A 193 -14.94 0.37 12.76
C ILE A 193 -15.04 1.48 13.80
N THR A 194 -16.26 1.84 14.24
CA THR A 194 -16.53 2.99 15.12
C THR A 194 -16.21 2.77 16.58
N ASN A 195 -15.94 1.52 17.03
CA ASN A 195 -15.71 1.23 18.43
C ASN A 195 -14.62 2.14 19.02
N GLN A 196 -15.01 2.98 20.01
CA GLN A 196 -14.12 3.93 20.70
C GLN A 196 -13.49 5.02 19.82
N GLN A 197 -13.99 5.23 18.57
CA GLN A 197 -13.46 6.22 17.64
C GLN A 197 -14.31 7.49 17.60
N ASN A 198 -13.66 8.63 17.43
CA ASN A 198 -14.29 9.91 17.06
C ASN A 198 -13.78 10.42 15.71
N PHE A 199 -12.71 9.82 15.23
CA PHE A 199 -12.10 10.05 13.92
C PHE A 199 -11.67 8.71 13.34
N ILE A 200 -11.85 8.50 12.04
CA ILE A 200 -11.51 7.26 11.36
C ILE A 200 -10.84 7.57 10.04
N GLU A 201 -9.67 6.97 9.80
CA GLU A 201 -9.06 6.81 8.48
C GLU A 201 -9.26 5.36 8.04
N TYR A 202 -9.85 5.18 6.85
CA TYR A 202 -10.16 3.86 6.31
C TYR A 202 -9.91 3.83 4.81
N SER A 203 -9.07 2.89 4.36
CA SER A 203 -8.85 2.64 2.94
C SER A 203 -9.71 1.47 2.45
N PRO A 204 -10.73 1.72 1.61
CA PRO A 204 -11.47 0.65 0.96
C PRO A 204 -10.59 -0.23 0.08
N GLN A 205 -9.65 0.37 -0.64
CA GLN A 205 -8.72 -0.38 -1.52
C GLN A 205 -7.77 -1.27 -0.72
N SER A 206 -7.22 -0.78 0.39
CA SER A 206 -6.38 -1.61 1.28
C SER A 206 -7.14 -2.84 1.76
N THR A 207 -8.39 -2.64 2.20
CA THR A 207 -9.24 -3.74 2.66
C THR A 207 -9.52 -4.76 1.55
N GLU A 208 -9.74 -4.29 0.32
CA GLU A 208 -9.98 -5.18 -0.83
C GLU A 208 -8.72 -5.98 -1.21
N TYR A 209 -7.55 -5.33 -1.28
CA TYR A 209 -6.27 -6.03 -1.47
C TYR A 209 -6.04 -7.08 -0.40
N LEU A 210 -6.25 -6.74 0.89
CA LEU A 210 -6.07 -7.68 1.99
C LEU A 210 -7.02 -8.87 1.89
N LYS A 211 -8.29 -8.66 1.52
CA LYS A 211 -9.24 -9.76 1.29
C LYS A 211 -8.76 -10.73 0.20
N ILE A 212 -8.30 -10.21 -0.94
CA ILE A 212 -7.78 -11.03 -2.03
C ILE A 212 -6.55 -11.81 -1.57
N ILE A 213 -5.59 -11.14 -0.93
CA ILE A 213 -4.35 -11.73 -0.42
C ILE A 213 -4.65 -12.82 0.62
N PHE A 214 -5.49 -12.53 1.62
CA PHE A 214 -5.84 -13.49 2.66
C PHE A 214 -6.56 -14.71 2.10
N ASN A 215 -7.44 -14.54 1.11
CA ASN A 215 -8.07 -15.65 0.43
C ASN A 215 -7.06 -16.52 -0.34
N LYS A 216 -6.07 -15.89 -0.98
CA LYS A 216 -4.97 -16.64 -1.66
C LYS A 216 -4.13 -17.42 -0.66
N ILE A 217 -3.68 -16.78 0.42
CA ILE A 217 -2.88 -17.42 1.47
C ILE A 217 -3.66 -18.58 2.11
N LYS A 218 -4.94 -18.38 2.42
CA LYS A 218 -5.77 -19.41 3.03
C LYS A 218 -5.96 -20.64 2.14
N ARG A 219 -6.10 -20.45 0.83
CA ARG A 219 -6.34 -21.53 -0.12
C ARG A 219 -5.09 -22.27 -0.53
N ASN A 220 -3.98 -21.55 -0.69
CA ASN A 220 -2.79 -22.06 -1.37
C ASN A 220 -1.54 -22.07 -0.48
N ASN A 221 -1.67 -21.68 0.80
CA ASN A 221 -0.58 -21.44 1.72
C ASN A 221 0.25 -20.20 1.36
N GLY A 222 1.01 -19.65 2.32
CA GLY A 222 1.85 -18.47 2.10
C GLY A 222 1.78 -17.45 3.22
N GLY A 223 2.15 -16.21 2.91
CA GLY A 223 2.15 -15.10 3.85
C GLY A 223 2.32 -13.74 3.19
N ILE A 224 2.21 -12.69 3.99
CA ILE A 224 2.50 -11.32 3.57
C ILE A 224 3.39 -10.62 4.60
N LEU A 225 4.43 -9.94 4.13
CA LEU A 225 5.23 -8.99 4.90
C LEU A 225 4.82 -7.57 4.51
N ILE A 226 4.30 -6.81 5.46
CA ILE A 226 3.92 -5.40 5.29
C ILE A 226 4.93 -4.56 6.07
N ILE A 227 5.64 -3.67 5.38
CA ILE A 227 6.58 -2.71 5.95
C ILE A 227 6.07 -1.32 5.57
N ASP A 228 5.61 -0.58 6.58
CA ASP A 228 4.93 0.69 6.31
C ASP A 228 4.99 1.63 7.52
N TYR A 229 4.78 2.91 7.30
CA TYR A 229 4.64 3.90 8.37
C TYR A 229 3.34 3.65 9.13
N ALA A 230 3.46 3.38 10.42
CA ALA A 230 2.30 2.96 11.20
C ALA A 230 2.35 3.43 12.65
N TYR A 231 1.20 3.33 13.31
CA TYR A 231 1.06 3.51 14.75
C TYR A 231 0.18 2.42 15.36
N THR A 232 0.36 2.19 16.67
CA THR A 232 -0.31 1.11 17.41
C THR A 232 -1.42 1.61 18.34
N ASP A 233 -1.64 2.93 18.41
CA ASP A 233 -2.67 3.52 19.27
C ASP A 233 -4.06 2.93 18.99
N LYS A 234 -4.85 2.75 20.05
CA LYS A 234 -6.23 2.27 19.91
C LYS A 234 -7.14 3.29 19.24
N LYS A 235 -6.87 4.60 19.42
CA LYS A 235 -7.63 5.69 18.79
C LYS A 235 -6.96 6.11 17.49
N MET A 236 -7.73 6.21 16.43
CA MET A 236 -7.26 6.69 15.15
C MET A 236 -6.99 8.20 15.18
N LYS A 237 -6.02 8.62 14.37
CA LYS A 237 -5.55 10.00 14.24
C LYS A 237 -5.70 10.47 12.80
N ASN A 238 -5.73 11.77 12.60
CA ASN A 238 -5.57 12.36 11.27
C ASN A 238 -4.08 12.33 10.92
N THR A 239 -3.71 11.42 10.04
CA THR A 239 -2.31 11.21 9.63
C THR A 239 -2.07 11.57 8.17
N LEU A 240 -3.15 11.94 7.43
CA LEU A 240 -3.06 12.31 6.03
C LEU A 240 -2.13 13.51 5.84
N GLN A 241 -1.15 13.32 4.99
CA GLN A 241 -0.10 14.30 4.72
C GLN A 241 0.23 14.34 3.22
N ALA A 242 0.90 15.40 2.80
CA ALA A 242 1.44 15.51 1.45
C ALA A 242 2.89 15.98 1.50
N VAL A 243 3.71 15.43 0.59
CA VAL A 243 5.13 15.75 0.45
C VAL A 243 5.45 16.10 -0.99
N SER A 244 6.21 17.17 -1.19
CA SER A 244 6.77 17.55 -2.49
C SER A 244 8.15 18.15 -2.25
N LYS A 245 9.15 17.71 -3.04
CA LYS A 245 10.55 18.18 -2.94
C LYS A 245 11.09 18.08 -1.50
N HIS A 246 10.88 16.93 -0.86
CA HIS A 246 11.29 16.61 0.52
C HIS A 246 10.70 17.55 1.61
N LYS A 247 9.59 18.24 1.33
CA LYS A 247 8.93 19.13 2.29
C LYS A 247 7.45 18.82 2.38
N TYR A 248 6.92 18.90 3.60
CA TYR A 248 5.48 18.80 3.82
C TYR A 248 4.77 19.98 3.14
N CYS A 249 3.64 19.69 2.53
CA CYS A 249 2.77 20.66 1.89
C CYS A 249 1.29 20.37 2.19
N ASP A 250 0.44 21.32 1.83
CA ASP A 250 -1.00 21.15 1.97
C ASP A 250 -1.52 20.11 0.97
N VAL A 251 -2.25 19.10 1.48
CA VAL A 251 -2.87 18.02 0.69
C VAL A 251 -3.71 18.57 -0.46
N LEU A 252 -4.40 19.68 -0.23
CA LEU A 252 -5.33 20.27 -1.19
C LEU A 252 -4.65 21.16 -2.24
N LYS A 253 -3.41 21.61 -2.00
CA LYS A 253 -2.69 22.53 -2.93
C LYS A 253 -1.88 21.82 -4.01
N GLY A 254 -1.50 20.58 -3.79
CA GLY A 254 -0.58 19.85 -4.65
C GLY A 254 -1.23 18.87 -5.62
N PHE A 255 -2.50 19.04 -6.02
CA PHE A 255 -3.22 18.07 -6.84
C PHE A 255 -2.40 17.55 -8.02
N GLY A 256 -2.08 16.26 -8.01
CA GLY A 256 -1.24 15.60 -9.02
C GLY A 256 0.25 15.96 -8.98
N ASN A 257 0.74 16.79 -8.03
CA ASN A 257 2.13 17.25 -7.98
C ASN A 257 2.85 16.91 -6.67
N SER A 258 2.12 16.41 -5.67
CA SER A 258 2.66 15.96 -4.39
C SER A 258 2.30 14.51 -4.15
N ASP A 259 3.15 13.83 -3.40
CA ASP A 259 2.81 12.55 -2.82
C ASP A 259 1.81 12.75 -1.67
N ILE A 260 0.79 11.92 -1.62
CA ILE A 260 -0.22 11.96 -0.56
C ILE A 260 -0.21 10.61 0.13
N THR A 261 0.14 10.60 1.41
CA THR A 261 0.26 9.39 2.21
C THR A 261 -0.45 9.54 3.57
N TYR A 262 -0.63 8.43 4.26
CA TYR A 262 -1.14 8.38 5.63
C TYR A 262 -0.44 7.28 6.43
N ASN A 263 -0.46 7.34 7.75
CA ASN A 263 0.12 6.28 8.57
C ASN A 263 -0.92 5.21 8.87
N LEU A 264 -0.55 3.95 8.71
CA LEU A 264 -1.43 2.82 8.96
C LEU A 264 -1.75 2.69 10.47
N SER A 265 -3.02 2.48 10.79
CA SER A 265 -3.38 2.01 12.13
C SER A 265 -3.19 0.50 12.21
N PHE A 266 -2.12 0.03 12.85
CA PHE A 266 -1.90 -1.41 13.06
C PHE A 266 -2.97 -2.04 13.94
N SER A 267 -3.56 -1.26 14.86
CA SER A 267 -4.74 -1.72 15.61
C SER A 267 -5.92 -2.03 14.69
N LEU A 268 -6.17 -1.22 13.67
CA LEU A 268 -7.20 -1.48 12.66
C LEU A 268 -6.80 -2.68 11.78
N LEU A 269 -5.55 -2.71 11.30
CA LEU A 269 -5.05 -3.79 10.45
C LEU A 269 -5.18 -5.15 11.13
N ASN A 270 -4.76 -5.29 12.39
CA ASN A 270 -4.90 -6.51 13.17
C ASN A 270 -6.37 -6.93 13.34
N ARG A 271 -7.29 -5.97 13.52
CA ARG A 271 -8.73 -6.25 13.57
C ARG A 271 -9.24 -6.75 12.21
N ILE A 272 -8.81 -6.15 11.11
CA ILE A 272 -9.15 -6.59 9.75
C ILE A 272 -8.66 -8.02 9.52
N VAL A 273 -7.42 -8.34 9.91
CA VAL A 273 -6.89 -9.71 9.82
C VAL A 273 -7.77 -10.68 10.61
N LYS A 274 -8.10 -10.34 11.85
CA LYS A 274 -8.94 -11.19 12.73
C LYS A 274 -10.35 -11.41 12.19
N GLU A 275 -10.97 -10.37 11.63
CA GLU A 275 -12.36 -10.44 11.15
C GLU A 275 -12.49 -11.06 9.74
N LEU A 276 -11.51 -10.81 8.87
CA LEU A 276 -11.56 -11.27 7.48
C LEU A 276 -10.85 -12.59 7.23
N SER A 277 -10.04 -13.07 8.17
CA SER A 277 -9.25 -14.28 7.97
C SER A 277 -9.08 -15.08 9.28
N SER A 278 -8.64 -16.34 9.14
CA SER A 278 -8.15 -17.17 10.23
C SER A 278 -6.62 -17.13 10.36
N LEU A 279 -5.98 -16.14 9.71
CA LEU A 279 -4.52 -16.00 9.70
C LEU A 279 -4.03 -15.39 11.02
N THR A 280 -2.81 -15.74 11.40
CA THR A 280 -2.09 -15.10 12.50
C THR A 280 -1.33 -13.89 11.99
N SER A 281 -1.19 -12.86 12.83
CA SER A 281 -0.37 -11.69 12.55
C SER A 281 0.60 -11.43 13.69
N MET A 282 1.80 -11.00 13.34
CA MET A 282 2.81 -10.50 14.28
C MET A 282 3.20 -9.08 13.85
N ASN A 283 3.46 -8.23 14.83
CA ASN A 283 3.95 -6.86 14.59
C ASN A 283 5.27 -6.67 15.30
N THR A 284 6.21 -6.03 14.63
CA THR A 284 7.48 -5.63 15.19
C THR A 284 7.91 -4.29 14.58
N THR A 285 8.91 -3.65 15.13
CA THR A 285 9.52 -2.47 14.51
C THR A 285 10.53 -2.89 13.44
N GLN A 286 10.80 -2.01 12.47
CA GLN A 286 11.83 -2.28 11.45
C GLN A 286 13.20 -2.55 12.10
N GLY A 287 13.54 -1.83 13.17
CA GLY A 287 14.80 -2.04 13.90
C GLY A 287 14.90 -3.45 14.49
N GLU A 288 13.88 -3.91 15.20
CA GLU A 288 13.82 -5.27 15.78
C GLU A 288 13.78 -6.36 14.72
N PHE A 289 13.16 -6.09 13.56
CA PHE A 289 13.09 -7.05 12.45
C PHE A 289 14.46 -7.26 11.78
N LEU A 290 15.33 -6.24 11.80
CA LEU A 290 16.64 -6.26 11.12
C LEU A 290 17.79 -6.69 12.05
N THR A 291 17.54 -6.91 13.34
CA THR A 291 18.51 -7.40 14.34
C THR A 291 18.31 -8.86 14.67
#